data_9bc0c3fd08a303f5ae3613aa1e63d950
#
_entry.id   9bc0c3fd08a303f5ae3613aa1e63d950
#
_cell.length_a   1.000
_cell.length_b   1.000
_cell.length_c   1.000
_cell.angle_alpha   90.00
_cell.angle_beta   90.00
_cell.angle_gamma   90.00
#
_symmetry.space_group_name_H-M   'P 1'
#
loop_
_entity.id
_entity.type
_entity.pdbx_description
1 polymer ?
#
loop_
_entity_poly.entity_id
_entity_poly.type
_entity_poly.pdbx_seq_one_letter_code
_entity_poly.pdbx_strand_id
1 'polypeptide(L)'
;MDHASRCLLACDGYSGTGLQQAKQSFERLFRDYGLPERLRTDNGVPFATTGVGGLSRLSIWWIRLGIVPERIEPGQPQQNGRHERMHRTLKRSLGQSPESNLEAQQLRLDTFRQDYNEHRPHEGLGQQYPASCYHPSPRPYPERLPELEYPRYFHPNRVCQNGLIYWRGLRIYIGYLLAGEWIGLEELGDGRWDAYFGVIRIGGFNERDTTGTRDDYLTLNVSPM
;
A
#
# COMPACT_ATOMS: atom_id res chain seq x y z
N MET A 1 5.36 11.88 1.59
CA MET A 1 6.75 12.34 1.90
C MET A 1 7.71 11.25 1.48
N ASP A 2 8.75 11.62 0.75
CA ASP A 2 9.84 10.70 0.44
C ASP A 2 10.67 10.39 1.69
N HIS A 3 11.03 9.12 1.87
CA HIS A 3 11.66 8.68 3.11
C HIS A 3 13.15 9.06 3.17
N ALA A 4 13.85 9.06 2.04
CA ALA A 4 15.27 9.36 1.98
C ALA A 4 15.52 10.87 2.07
N SER A 5 14.98 11.62 1.13
CA SER A 5 15.16 13.08 1.02
C SER A 5 14.30 13.89 1.99
N ARG A 6 13.28 13.26 2.63
CA ARG A 6 12.27 13.93 3.45
C ARG A 6 11.39 14.93 2.69
N CYS A 7 11.48 14.95 1.37
CA CYS A 7 10.68 15.83 0.52
C CYS A 7 9.19 15.51 0.67
N LEU A 8 8.40 16.53 0.98
CA LEU A 8 6.95 16.44 1.12
C LEU A 8 6.32 16.57 -0.27
N LEU A 9 6.05 15.44 -0.93
CA LEU A 9 5.57 15.41 -2.32
C LEU A 9 4.14 15.95 -2.46
N ALA A 10 3.29 15.73 -1.44
CA ALA A 10 1.95 16.31 -1.36
C ALA A 10 1.58 16.63 0.08
N CYS A 11 0.70 17.61 0.24
CA CYS A 11 0.03 17.97 1.47
C CYS A 11 -1.39 18.39 1.11
N ASP A 12 -2.28 17.42 0.91
CA ASP A 12 -3.63 17.64 0.39
C ASP A 12 -4.64 17.71 1.52
N GLY A 13 -5.51 18.72 1.47
CA GLY A 13 -6.67 18.85 2.36
C GLY A 13 -7.89 18.15 1.77
N TYR A 14 -8.61 17.40 2.60
CA TYR A 14 -9.84 16.73 2.20
C TYR A 14 -10.95 16.97 3.20
N SER A 15 -12.18 16.98 2.70
CA SER A 15 -13.39 17.01 3.55
C SER A 15 -13.73 15.63 4.16
N GLY A 16 -12.98 14.58 3.81
CA GLY A 16 -13.19 13.22 4.29
C GLY A 16 -12.03 12.29 3.96
N THR A 17 -12.10 11.05 4.43
CA THR A 17 -11.06 10.01 4.28
C THR A 17 -11.43 8.94 3.25
N GLY A 18 -12.07 9.33 2.15
CA GLY A 18 -12.58 8.41 1.15
C GLY A 18 -11.47 7.74 0.32
N LEU A 19 -11.67 6.45 -0.01
CA LEU A 19 -10.78 5.67 -0.88
C LEU A 19 -10.53 6.36 -2.23
N GLN A 20 -11.57 6.95 -2.84
CA GLN A 20 -11.48 7.59 -4.14
C GLN A 20 -10.54 8.80 -4.12
N GLN A 21 -10.66 9.64 -3.10
CA GLN A 21 -9.80 10.81 -2.91
C GLN A 21 -8.34 10.41 -2.72
N ALA A 22 -8.09 9.41 -1.86
CA ALA A 22 -6.75 8.87 -1.66
C ALA A 22 -6.16 8.33 -2.97
N LYS A 23 -6.95 7.56 -3.74
CA LYS A 23 -6.50 7.01 -5.03
C LYS A 23 -6.14 8.12 -6.02
N GLN A 24 -6.96 9.15 -6.15
CA GLN A 24 -6.71 10.29 -7.03
C GLN A 24 -5.41 11.03 -6.67
N SER A 25 -5.17 11.26 -5.37
CA SER A 25 -3.90 11.85 -4.93
C SER A 25 -2.69 11.00 -5.28
N PHE A 26 -2.75 9.71 -5.01
CA PHE A 26 -1.64 8.82 -5.35
C PHE A 26 -1.43 8.74 -6.86
N GLU A 27 -2.50 8.68 -7.65
CA GLU A 27 -2.38 8.66 -9.11
C GLU A 27 -1.70 9.92 -9.64
N ARG A 28 -2.10 11.11 -9.15
CA ARG A 28 -1.42 12.36 -9.49
C ARG A 28 0.06 12.31 -9.11
N LEU A 29 0.37 11.90 -7.88
CA LEU A 29 1.75 11.79 -7.41
C LEU A 29 2.59 10.82 -8.25
N PHE A 30 2.02 9.69 -8.65
CA PHE A 30 2.71 8.71 -9.49
C PHE A 30 2.97 9.22 -10.92
N ARG A 31 2.08 10.08 -11.44
CA ARG A 31 2.29 10.76 -12.73
C ARG A 31 3.37 11.83 -12.64
N ASP A 32 3.37 12.61 -11.55
CA ASP A 32 4.28 13.74 -11.36
C ASP A 32 5.71 13.29 -10.97
N TYR A 33 5.83 12.23 -10.15
CA TYR A 33 7.08 11.84 -9.52
C TYR A 33 7.55 10.42 -9.86
N GLY A 34 6.77 9.66 -10.63
CA GLY A 34 7.02 8.25 -10.92
C GLY A 34 6.61 7.31 -9.78
N LEU A 35 6.65 6.00 -10.06
CA LEU A 35 6.24 4.96 -9.11
C LEU A 35 7.35 4.70 -8.09
N PRO A 36 7.07 4.79 -6.77
CA PRO A 36 8.03 4.39 -5.75
C PRO A 36 8.20 2.86 -5.72
N GLU A 37 9.30 2.37 -5.16
CA GLU A 37 9.46 0.94 -4.91
C GLU A 37 8.56 0.45 -3.79
N ARG A 38 8.40 1.28 -2.75
CA ARG A 38 7.67 0.94 -1.53
C ARG A 38 6.84 2.12 -1.04
N LEU A 39 5.68 1.81 -0.46
CA LEU A 39 4.84 2.79 0.21
C LEU A 39 4.57 2.36 1.64
N ARG A 40 5.02 3.16 2.60
CA ARG A 40 4.73 2.95 4.01
C ARG A 40 3.51 3.78 4.41
N THR A 41 2.54 3.11 5.01
CA THR A 41 1.32 3.72 5.53
C THR A 41 1.10 3.32 6.99
N ASP A 42 0.24 4.05 7.67
CA ASP A 42 -0.36 3.58 8.91
C ASP A 42 -1.31 2.41 8.66
N ASN A 43 -1.82 1.82 9.75
CA ASN A 43 -2.76 0.70 9.67
C ASN A 43 -4.23 1.16 9.61
N GLY A 44 -4.47 2.45 9.34
CA GLY A 44 -5.80 3.04 9.24
C GLY A 44 -6.46 2.84 7.87
N VAL A 45 -7.78 3.01 7.83
CA VAL A 45 -8.55 3.07 6.57
C VAL A 45 -8.16 4.36 5.81
N PRO A 46 -7.94 4.30 4.49
CA PRO A 46 -8.23 3.22 3.53
C PRO A 46 -7.04 2.29 3.23
N PHE A 47 -5.94 2.39 3.96
CA PHE A 47 -4.67 1.73 3.63
C PHE A 47 -4.63 0.27 4.02
N ALA A 48 -5.29 -0.10 5.11
CA ALA A 48 -5.30 -1.45 5.65
C ALA A 48 -6.72 -1.95 5.93
N THR A 49 -6.89 -3.28 5.90
CA THR A 49 -8.12 -3.96 6.29
C THR A 49 -7.80 -5.22 7.09
N THR A 50 -8.80 -5.82 7.71
CA THR A 50 -8.71 -7.13 8.37
C THR A 50 -8.80 -8.32 7.40
N GLY A 51 -8.86 -8.04 6.08
CA GLY A 51 -8.93 -9.08 5.04
C GLY A 51 -7.64 -9.88 4.87
N VAL A 52 -7.65 -10.82 3.94
CA VAL A 52 -6.54 -11.72 3.63
C VAL A 52 -5.25 -10.92 3.36
N GLY A 53 -4.16 -11.29 4.03
CA GLY A 53 -2.89 -10.56 3.98
C GLY A 53 -3.03 -9.09 4.40
N GLY A 54 -4.17 -8.73 5.07
CA GLY A 54 -4.50 -7.36 5.44
C GLY A 54 -4.64 -6.39 4.26
N LEU A 55 -4.76 -6.88 3.04
CA LEU A 55 -4.84 -6.08 1.83
C LEU A 55 -6.08 -5.19 1.82
N SER A 56 -5.94 -3.99 1.27
CA SER A 56 -7.01 -3.07 0.93
C SER A 56 -7.11 -2.94 -0.59
N ARG A 57 -8.20 -2.35 -1.10
CA ARG A 57 -8.32 -2.03 -2.54
C ARG A 57 -7.17 -1.15 -3.03
N LEU A 58 -6.68 -0.28 -2.17
CA LEU A 58 -5.57 0.61 -2.48
C LEU A 58 -4.24 -0.16 -2.56
N SER A 59 -3.96 -1.05 -1.60
CA SER A 59 -2.74 -1.87 -1.62
C SER A 59 -2.74 -2.88 -2.77
N ILE A 60 -3.88 -3.44 -3.16
CA ILE A 60 -4.01 -4.26 -4.37
C ILE A 60 -3.59 -3.48 -5.62
N TRP A 61 -4.10 -2.25 -5.77
CA TRP A 61 -3.73 -1.39 -6.88
C TRP A 61 -2.23 -1.05 -6.89
N TRP A 62 -1.62 -0.77 -5.72
CA TRP A 62 -0.18 -0.55 -5.60
C TRP A 62 0.64 -1.78 -6.00
N ILE A 63 0.26 -2.96 -5.52
CA ILE A 63 0.94 -4.21 -5.86
C ILE A 63 0.89 -4.45 -7.38
N ARG A 64 -0.23 -4.17 -8.03
CA ARG A 64 -0.35 -4.24 -9.49
C ARG A 64 0.54 -3.24 -10.22
N LEU A 65 0.86 -2.10 -9.61
CA LEU A 65 1.84 -1.13 -10.10
C LEU A 65 3.30 -1.53 -9.77
N GLY A 66 3.50 -2.67 -9.15
CA GLY A 66 4.82 -3.13 -8.70
C GLY A 66 5.36 -2.32 -7.52
N ILE A 67 4.47 -1.77 -6.69
CA ILE A 67 4.81 -1.06 -5.46
C ILE A 67 4.55 -1.98 -4.29
N VAL A 68 5.52 -2.15 -3.40
CA VAL A 68 5.39 -2.96 -2.19
C VAL A 68 4.75 -2.13 -1.07
N PRO A 69 3.54 -2.47 -0.61
CA PRO A 69 2.98 -1.83 0.58
C PRO A 69 3.75 -2.27 1.83
N GLU A 70 4.24 -1.31 2.59
CA GLU A 70 4.83 -1.53 3.91
C GLU A 70 3.89 -1.05 4.99
N ARG A 71 3.75 -1.83 6.05
CA ARG A 71 2.97 -1.47 7.22
C ARG A 71 3.87 -1.21 8.40
N ILE A 72 3.37 -0.38 9.30
CA ILE A 72 3.97 -0.20 10.61
C ILE A 72 3.57 -1.40 11.47
N GLU A 73 4.55 -2.00 12.15
CA GLU A 73 4.26 -3.05 13.13
C GLU A 73 3.33 -2.54 14.22
N PRO A 74 2.33 -3.33 14.63
CA PRO A 74 1.45 -2.95 15.72
C PRO A 74 2.26 -2.62 16.99
N GLY A 75 1.97 -1.47 17.61
CA GLY A 75 2.69 -1.01 18.80
C GLY A 75 4.05 -0.35 18.54
N GLN A 76 4.45 -0.13 17.29
CA GLN A 76 5.73 0.49 16.92
C GLN A 76 5.56 1.84 16.18
N PRO A 77 4.98 2.88 16.80
CA PRO A 77 4.75 4.18 16.15
C PRO A 77 6.06 4.84 15.72
N GLN A 78 7.17 4.55 16.39
CA GLN A 78 8.50 5.08 16.03
C GLN A 78 8.93 4.75 14.60
N GLN A 79 8.41 3.68 13.99
CA GLN A 79 8.67 3.35 12.58
C GLN A 79 8.14 4.42 11.63
N ASN A 80 7.17 5.24 12.09
CA ASN A 80 6.63 6.39 11.35
C ASN A 80 7.10 7.75 11.91
N GLY A 81 8.10 7.76 12.77
CA GLY A 81 8.52 8.96 13.53
C GLY A 81 8.93 10.15 12.65
N ARG A 82 9.37 9.90 11.38
CA ARG A 82 9.65 10.99 10.42
C ARG A 82 8.36 11.67 9.96
N HIS A 83 7.34 10.89 9.69
CA HIS A 83 6.02 11.39 9.29
C HIS A 83 5.34 12.13 10.45
N GLU A 84 5.40 11.59 11.65
CA GLU A 84 4.87 12.24 12.85
C GLU A 84 5.56 13.58 13.15
N ARG A 85 6.89 13.65 12.95
CA ARG A 85 7.64 14.89 13.11
C ARG A 85 7.22 15.93 12.08
N MET A 86 7.03 15.55 10.83
CA MET A 86 6.49 16.41 9.78
C MET A 86 5.09 16.92 10.16
N HIS A 87 4.18 16.04 10.58
CA HIS A 87 2.84 16.41 11.03
C HIS A 87 2.85 17.38 12.22
N ARG A 88 3.77 17.19 13.18
CA ARG A 88 3.94 18.14 14.29
C ARG A 88 4.35 19.51 13.79
N THR A 89 5.26 19.57 12.82
CA THR A 89 5.70 20.82 12.18
C THR A 89 4.55 21.47 11.43
N LEU A 90 3.79 20.70 10.65
CA LEU A 90 2.59 21.18 9.93
C LEU A 90 1.57 21.80 10.90
N LYS A 91 1.21 21.07 11.95
CA LYS A 91 0.26 21.57 12.96
C LYS A 91 0.71 22.89 13.62
N ARG A 92 2.00 23.04 13.89
CA ARG A 92 2.55 24.29 14.43
C ARG A 92 2.47 25.44 13.42
N SER A 93 2.75 25.18 12.15
CA SER A 93 2.71 26.19 11.08
C SER A 93 1.29 26.64 10.76
N LEU A 94 0.33 25.73 10.73
CA LEU A 94 -1.07 26.05 10.42
C LEU A 94 -1.84 26.66 11.60
N GLY A 95 -1.33 26.53 12.84
CA GLY A 95 -2.07 26.95 14.03
C GLY A 95 -3.28 26.08 14.34
N GLN A 96 -4.21 26.60 15.19
CA GLN A 96 -5.34 25.82 15.70
C GLN A 96 -6.62 25.97 14.88
N SER A 97 -6.74 27.01 14.06
CA SER A 97 -7.98 27.30 13.32
C SER A 97 -7.83 26.94 11.85
N PRO A 98 -8.71 26.08 11.30
CA PRO A 98 -8.79 25.85 9.88
C PRO A 98 -9.25 27.12 9.15
N GLU A 99 -8.98 27.20 7.85
CA GLU A 99 -9.46 28.27 6.99
C GLU A 99 -10.98 28.16 6.75
N SER A 100 -11.55 29.24 6.23
CA SER A 100 -13.00 29.37 5.99
C SER A 100 -13.53 28.36 4.95
N ASN A 101 -12.68 27.90 4.04
CA ASN A 101 -13.03 26.94 3.01
C ASN A 101 -11.84 26.08 2.61
N LEU A 102 -12.09 25.01 1.86
CA LEU A 102 -11.08 24.03 1.46
C LEU A 102 -10.00 24.62 0.54
N GLU A 103 -10.37 25.56 -0.33
CA GLU A 103 -9.42 26.19 -1.27
C GLU A 103 -8.39 27.05 -0.53
N ALA A 104 -8.85 27.89 0.40
CA ALA A 104 -7.94 28.67 1.25
C ALA A 104 -7.06 27.76 2.12
N GLN A 105 -7.64 26.67 2.65
CA GLN A 105 -6.88 25.67 3.40
C GLN A 105 -5.83 25.00 2.54
N GLN A 106 -6.14 24.65 1.28
CA GLN A 106 -5.19 24.05 0.36
C GLN A 106 -4.04 25.00 0.03
N LEU A 107 -4.33 26.28 -0.18
CA LEU A 107 -3.30 27.28 -0.44
C LEU A 107 -2.28 27.35 0.73
N ARG A 108 -2.77 27.29 1.98
CA ARG A 108 -1.88 27.25 3.16
C ARG A 108 -1.04 25.96 3.21
N LEU A 109 -1.64 24.81 2.85
CA LEU A 109 -0.94 23.53 2.79
C LEU A 109 0.12 23.54 1.70
N ASP A 110 -0.13 24.16 0.55
CA ASP A 110 0.83 24.30 -0.54
C ASP A 110 1.98 25.23 -0.16
N THR A 111 1.68 26.35 0.49
CA THR A 111 2.69 27.28 1.04
C THR A 111 3.56 26.58 2.07
N PHE A 112 2.96 25.81 2.98
CA PHE A 112 3.73 25.01 3.94
C PHE A 112 4.63 23.98 3.25
N ARG A 113 4.11 23.27 2.24
CA ARG A 113 4.86 22.26 1.48
C ARG A 113 6.07 22.88 0.80
N GLN A 114 5.90 24.05 0.20
CA GLN A 114 6.99 24.78 -0.45
C GLN A 114 8.06 25.21 0.57
N ASP A 115 7.65 25.88 1.66
CA ASP A 115 8.55 26.31 2.74
C ASP A 115 9.31 25.11 3.34
N TYR A 116 8.62 24.02 3.62
CA TYR A 116 9.19 22.80 4.18
C TYR A 116 10.25 22.19 3.27
N ASN A 117 10.05 22.21 1.96
CA ASN A 117 10.94 21.58 1.00
C ASN A 117 12.13 22.48 0.58
N GLU A 118 11.89 23.78 0.44
CA GLU A 118 12.83 24.70 -0.22
C GLU A 118 13.58 25.63 0.75
N HIS A 119 12.97 25.92 1.91
CA HIS A 119 13.52 26.93 2.82
C HIS A 119 13.87 26.38 4.20
N ARG A 120 13.44 25.18 4.55
CA ARG A 120 13.70 24.58 5.85
C ARG A 120 14.85 23.58 5.79
N PRO A 121 16.01 23.90 6.37
CA PRO A 121 17.13 22.94 6.45
C PRO A 121 16.79 21.81 7.43
N HIS A 122 17.22 20.60 7.10
CA HIS A 122 16.99 19.41 7.91
C HIS A 122 18.29 18.87 8.48
N GLU A 123 18.38 18.78 9.79
CA GLU A 123 19.55 18.22 10.50
C GLU A 123 19.91 16.81 9.98
N GLY A 124 18.90 15.95 9.80
CA GLY A 124 19.12 14.59 9.30
C GLY A 124 19.46 14.50 7.81
N LEU A 125 19.60 15.62 7.10
CA LEU A 125 20.11 15.77 5.74
C LEU A 125 21.41 16.62 5.73
N GLY A 126 22.09 16.77 6.88
CA GLY A 126 23.28 17.61 6.97
C GLY A 126 22.96 19.08 6.71
N GLN A 127 21.82 19.58 7.19
CA GLN A 127 21.34 20.96 7.00
C GLN A 127 20.94 21.29 5.54
N GLN A 128 20.78 20.28 4.68
CA GLN A 128 20.28 20.49 3.32
C GLN A 128 18.75 20.60 3.29
N TYR A 129 18.25 21.18 2.20
CA TYR A 129 16.81 21.29 1.94
C TYR A 129 16.27 19.99 1.34
N PRO A 130 15.08 19.51 1.73
CA PRO A 130 14.49 18.32 1.16
C PRO A 130 14.41 18.29 -0.37
N ALA A 131 14.05 19.43 -0.99
CA ALA A 131 13.96 19.53 -2.44
C ALA A 131 15.31 19.31 -3.16
N SER A 132 16.42 19.73 -2.57
CA SER A 132 17.75 19.55 -3.15
C SER A 132 18.26 18.11 -3.08
N CYS A 133 17.66 17.29 -2.21
CA CYS A 133 18.00 15.88 -2.02
C CYS A 133 17.05 14.92 -2.73
N TYR A 134 15.95 15.43 -3.31
CA TYR A 134 14.93 14.60 -3.92
C TYR A 134 15.21 14.32 -5.41
N HIS A 135 15.02 13.07 -5.81
CA HIS A 135 15.06 12.65 -7.21
C HIS A 135 13.79 11.87 -7.56
N PRO A 136 13.09 12.23 -8.64
CA PRO A 136 11.92 11.47 -9.10
C PRO A 136 12.28 10.02 -9.42
N SER A 137 11.32 9.12 -9.27
CA SER A 137 11.51 7.72 -9.67
C SER A 137 11.62 7.62 -11.20
N PRO A 138 12.53 6.80 -11.73
CA PRO A 138 12.63 6.53 -13.16
C PRO A 138 11.49 5.63 -13.68
N ARG A 139 10.63 5.08 -12.80
CA ARG A 139 9.52 4.21 -13.15
C ARG A 139 8.27 5.04 -13.46
N PRO A 140 7.85 5.18 -14.73
CA PRO A 140 6.68 6.00 -15.07
C PRO A 140 5.38 5.31 -14.63
N TYR A 141 4.34 6.12 -14.39
CA TYR A 141 2.98 5.59 -14.20
C TYR A 141 2.46 5.01 -15.53
N PRO A 142 2.03 3.73 -15.58
CA PRO A 142 1.63 3.09 -16.81
C PRO A 142 0.21 3.53 -17.24
N GLU A 143 -0.05 3.59 -18.56
CA GLU A 143 -1.39 3.87 -19.08
C GLU A 143 -2.39 2.76 -18.77
N ARG A 144 -1.92 1.51 -18.69
CA ARG A 144 -2.72 0.33 -18.32
C ARG A 144 -2.03 -0.40 -17.16
N LEU A 145 -2.84 -0.87 -16.22
CA LEU A 145 -2.31 -1.71 -15.13
C LEU A 145 -1.71 -2.99 -15.72
N PRO A 146 -0.44 -3.29 -15.42
CA PRO A 146 0.20 -4.51 -15.89
C PRO A 146 -0.47 -5.75 -15.28
N GLU A 147 -0.39 -6.87 -15.97
CA GLU A 147 -0.71 -8.16 -15.36
C GLU A 147 0.42 -8.58 -14.42
N LEU A 148 0.05 -9.29 -13.34
CA LEU A 148 1.04 -9.82 -12.43
C LEU A 148 1.71 -11.04 -13.08
N GLU A 149 3.03 -11.00 -13.12
CA GLU A 149 3.85 -12.13 -13.56
C GLU A 149 4.38 -12.88 -12.34
N TYR A 150 4.38 -14.20 -12.44
CA TYR A 150 4.90 -15.09 -11.41
C TYR A 150 6.09 -15.90 -11.91
N PRO A 151 7.08 -16.23 -11.06
CA PRO A 151 8.17 -17.12 -11.42
C PRO A 151 7.65 -18.46 -11.97
N ARG A 152 8.44 -19.14 -12.82
CA ARG A 152 8.01 -20.38 -13.51
C ARG A 152 7.69 -21.54 -12.56
N TYR A 153 8.20 -21.52 -11.35
CA TYR A 153 7.93 -22.53 -10.33
C TYR A 153 6.66 -22.24 -9.51
N PHE A 154 6.03 -21.08 -9.72
CA PHE A 154 4.71 -20.81 -9.19
C PHE A 154 3.63 -21.36 -10.11
N HIS A 155 2.48 -21.66 -9.53
CA HIS A 155 1.27 -22.07 -10.23
C HIS A 155 0.25 -20.92 -10.20
N PRO A 156 0.13 -20.12 -11.27
CA PRO A 156 -0.86 -19.04 -11.31
C PRO A 156 -2.28 -19.60 -11.27
N ASN A 157 -3.12 -19.00 -10.44
CA ASN A 157 -4.53 -19.37 -10.33
C ASN A 157 -5.41 -18.12 -10.22
N ARG A 158 -6.54 -18.11 -10.91
CA ARG A 158 -7.44 -16.96 -10.91
C ARG A 158 -8.48 -17.09 -9.80
N VAL A 159 -8.63 -16.05 -8.99
CA VAL A 159 -9.66 -16.00 -7.95
C VAL A 159 -11.04 -15.78 -8.59
N CYS A 160 -11.97 -16.68 -8.32
CA CYS A 160 -13.34 -16.60 -8.82
C CYS A 160 -14.11 -15.45 -8.16
N GLN A 161 -15.29 -15.08 -8.71
CA GLN A 161 -16.14 -14.01 -8.19
C GLN A 161 -16.61 -14.25 -6.75
N ASN A 162 -16.69 -15.50 -6.33
CA ASN A 162 -17.01 -15.90 -4.96
C ASN A 162 -15.81 -15.93 -4.01
N GLY A 163 -14.65 -15.45 -4.45
CA GLY A 163 -13.42 -15.39 -3.64
C GLY A 163 -12.69 -16.72 -3.51
N LEU A 164 -13.08 -17.76 -4.24
CA LEU A 164 -12.45 -19.07 -4.22
C LEU A 164 -11.46 -19.26 -5.36
N ILE A 165 -10.49 -20.13 -5.14
CA ILE A 165 -9.74 -20.81 -6.20
C ILE A 165 -10.05 -22.31 -6.19
N TYR A 166 -9.86 -22.96 -7.34
CA TYR A 166 -9.95 -24.40 -7.49
C TYR A 166 -8.55 -24.97 -7.73
N TRP A 167 -8.11 -25.82 -6.81
CA TRP A 167 -6.76 -26.38 -6.83
C TRP A 167 -6.81 -27.88 -6.60
N ARG A 168 -6.45 -28.70 -7.61
CA ARG A 168 -6.40 -30.16 -7.52
C ARG A 168 -7.67 -30.79 -6.90
N GLY A 169 -8.83 -30.28 -7.27
CA GLY A 169 -10.11 -30.74 -6.73
C GLY A 169 -10.54 -30.11 -5.40
N LEU A 170 -9.68 -29.33 -4.78
CA LEU A 170 -9.98 -28.57 -3.57
C LEU A 170 -10.56 -27.20 -3.89
N ARG A 171 -11.40 -26.69 -3.00
CA ARG A 171 -11.88 -25.29 -3.01
C ARG A 171 -11.19 -24.55 -1.87
N ILE A 172 -10.50 -23.46 -2.20
CA ILE A 172 -9.72 -22.70 -1.25
C ILE A 172 -10.22 -21.27 -1.24
N TYR A 173 -10.64 -20.78 -0.09
CA TYR A 173 -11.10 -19.41 0.06
C TYR A 173 -9.92 -18.44 0.21
N ILE A 174 -9.80 -17.54 -0.75
CA ILE A 174 -8.81 -16.49 -0.78
C ILE A 174 -9.39 -15.17 -0.25
N GLY A 175 -10.61 -14.83 -0.66
CA GLY A 175 -11.33 -13.63 -0.27
C GLY A 175 -11.91 -12.86 -1.44
N TYR A 176 -13.07 -12.23 -1.24
CA TYR A 176 -13.78 -11.44 -2.26
C TYR A 176 -12.99 -10.23 -2.75
N LEU A 177 -12.08 -9.72 -1.95
CA LEU A 177 -11.29 -8.54 -2.29
C LEU A 177 -10.36 -8.78 -3.49
N LEU A 178 -9.90 -10.04 -3.67
CA LEU A 178 -9.06 -10.48 -4.78
C LEU A 178 -9.86 -11.13 -5.93
N ALA A 179 -11.19 -11.08 -5.91
CA ALA A 179 -12.00 -11.64 -6.98
C ALA A 179 -11.60 -11.08 -8.36
N GLY A 180 -11.34 -11.99 -9.31
CA GLY A 180 -10.87 -11.65 -10.65
C GLY A 180 -9.35 -11.48 -10.80
N GLU A 181 -8.62 -11.37 -9.70
CA GLU A 181 -7.15 -11.24 -9.71
C GLU A 181 -6.46 -12.60 -9.88
N TRP A 182 -5.24 -12.57 -10.39
CA TRP A 182 -4.35 -13.73 -10.44
C TRP A 182 -3.49 -13.78 -9.17
N ILE A 183 -3.40 -14.95 -8.57
CA ILE A 183 -2.48 -15.26 -7.47
C ILE A 183 -1.51 -16.34 -7.88
N GLY A 184 -0.33 -16.36 -7.28
CA GLY A 184 0.66 -17.42 -7.46
C GLY A 184 0.63 -18.39 -6.29
N LEU A 185 0.67 -19.69 -6.58
CA LEU A 185 0.83 -20.73 -5.57
C LEU A 185 2.24 -21.29 -5.66
N GLU A 186 2.95 -21.33 -4.53
CA GLU A 186 4.27 -21.90 -4.39
C GLU A 186 4.22 -23.19 -3.58
N GLU A 187 4.78 -24.28 -4.12
CA GLU A 187 4.85 -25.56 -3.41
C GLU A 187 6.02 -25.57 -2.41
N LEU A 188 5.69 -25.82 -1.15
CA LEU A 188 6.68 -25.94 -0.06
C LEU A 188 7.06 -27.40 0.23
N GLY A 189 6.48 -28.36 -0.46
CA GLY A 189 6.60 -29.80 -0.22
C GLY A 189 5.56 -30.35 0.77
N ASP A 190 5.42 -31.67 0.77
CA ASP A 190 4.47 -32.41 1.63
C ASP A 190 3.01 -31.96 1.55
N GLY A 191 2.57 -31.45 0.39
CA GLY A 191 1.22 -30.94 0.18
C GLY A 191 0.98 -29.56 0.76
N ARG A 192 2.01 -28.86 1.22
CA ARG A 192 1.91 -27.48 1.72
C ARG A 192 2.17 -26.48 0.61
N TRP A 193 1.36 -25.45 0.59
CA TRP A 193 1.36 -24.39 -0.40
C TRP A 193 1.30 -23.02 0.25
N ASP A 194 2.08 -22.09 -0.26
CA ASP A 194 1.94 -20.68 0.01
C ASP A 194 1.26 -19.97 -1.16
N ALA A 195 0.38 -19.03 -0.84
CA ALA A 195 -0.32 -18.20 -1.80
C ALA A 195 0.22 -16.77 -1.76
N TYR A 196 0.43 -16.21 -2.96
CA TYR A 196 0.98 -14.87 -3.13
C TYR A 196 0.09 -14.02 -4.02
N PHE A 197 -0.05 -12.74 -3.69
CA PHE A 197 -0.56 -11.73 -4.60
C PHE A 197 0.59 -10.77 -4.96
N GLY A 198 1.07 -10.87 -6.19
CA GLY A 198 2.34 -10.28 -6.59
C GLY A 198 3.48 -10.81 -5.73
N VAL A 199 4.18 -9.90 -5.04
CA VAL A 199 5.30 -10.25 -4.13
C VAL A 199 4.86 -10.48 -2.68
N ILE A 200 3.59 -10.28 -2.37
CA ILE A 200 3.06 -10.38 -1.01
C ILE A 200 2.50 -11.76 -0.75
N ARG A 201 3.07 -12.45 0.24
CA ARG A 201 2.49 -13.69 0.76
C ARG A 201 1.17 -13.37 1.45
N ILE A 202 0.08 -13.97 0.99
CA ILE A 202 -1.27 -13.74 1.53
C ILE A 202 -1.75 -14.85 2.48
N GLY A 203 -1.01 -15.93 2.55
CA GLY A 203 -1.28 -17.06 3.45
C GLY A 203 -0.81 -18.37 2.85
N GLY A 204 -1.17 -19.49 3.48
CA GLY A 204 -0.87 -20.84 2.99
C GLY A 204 -1.96 -21.84 3.32
N PHE A 205 -1.91 -23.02 2.71
CA PHE A 205 -2.81 -24.13 2.97
C PHE A 205 -2.08 -25.47 2.82
N ASN A 206 -2.71 -26.55 3.30
CA ASN A 206 -2.22 -27.90 3.12
C ASN A 206 -3.30 -28.72 2.37
N GLU A 207 -2.92 -29.37 1.26
CA GLU A 207 -3.82 -30.24 0.49
C GLU A 207 -4.36 -31.41 1.29
N ARG A 208 -3.66 -31.82 2.37
CA ARG A 208 -4.08 -32.93 3.23
C ARG A 208 -5.13 -32.54 4.27
N ASP A 209 -5.34 -31.23 4.48
CA ASP A 209 -6.37 -30.71 5.39
C ASP A 209 -7.75 -30.77 4.69
N THR A 210 -8.14 -31.94 4.20
CA THR A 210 -9.43 -32.13 3.53
C THR A 210 -10.55 -32.14 4.56
N THR A 211 -11.44 -31.17 4.45
CA THR A 211 -12.75 -31.23 5.12
C THR A 211 -13.65 -32.20 4.36
N GLY A 212 -14.19 -33.16 5.05
CA GLY A 212 -14.84 -34.34 4.45
C GLY A 212 -16.22 -34.12 3.77
N THR A 213 -16.64 -32.86 3.58
CA THR A 213 -17.94 -32.54 2.98
C THR A 213 -17.82 -31.74 1.68
N ARG A 214 -18.73 -31.96 0.75
CA ARG A 214 -18.74 -31.37 -0.60
C ARG A 214 -18.90 -29.83 -0.59
N ASP A 215 -19.35 -29.25 0.52
CA ASP A 215 -19.66 -27.85 0.69
C ASP A 215 -18.55 -27.07 1.48
N ASP A 216 -17.60 -27.78 2.05
CA ASP A 216 -16.51 -27.18 2.79
C ASP A 216 -15.40 -26.66 1.86
N TYR A 217 -14.72 -25.60 2.31
CA TYR A 217 -13.56 -25.03 1.66
C TYR A 217 -12.43 -24.80 2.68
N LEU A 218 -11.20 -24.95 2.22
CA LEU A 218 -10.03 -24.59 3.01
C LEU A 218 -9.92 -23.08 3.07
N THR A 219 -9.56 -22.55 4.23
CA THR A 219 -9.23 -21.14 4.40
C THR A 219 -7.73 -21.00 4.48
N LEU A 220 -7.17 -19.94 3.89
CA LEU A 220 -5.74 -19.65 4.03
C LEU A 220 -5.37 -19.44 5.49
N ASN A 221 -4.33 -20.14 5.93
CA ASN A 221 -3.65 -19.84 7.19
C ASN A 221 -2.85 -18.55 6.99
N VAL A 222 -3.38 -17.45 7.49
CA VAL A 222 -2.74 -16.13 7.41
C VAL A 222 -1.77 -16.00 8.57
N SER A 223 -0.48 -15.94 8.27
CA SER A 223 0.49 -15.48 9.28
C SER A 223 0.26 -13.99 9.50
N PRO A 224 0.22 -13.51 10.75
CA PRO A 224 0.26 -12.08 10.99
C PRO A 224 1.55 -11.52 10.37
N MET A 225 1.37 -10.45 9.56
CA MET A 225 2.49 -9.65 9.08
C MET A 225 3.03 -8.78 10.20
#